data_5c87e7fc79c5d6b44a86880a9f3b92f5
#
_entry.id   5c87e7fc79c5d6b44a86880a9f3b92f5
#
_cell.length_a   1.000
_cell.length_b   1.000
_cell.length_c   1.000
_cell.angle_alpha   90.00
_cell.angle_beta   90.00
_cell.angle_gamma   90.00
#
_symmetry.space_group_name_H-M   'P 1'
#
loop_
_entity.id
_entity.type
_entity.pdbx_description
1 polymer ?
#
loop_
_entity_poly.entity_id
_entity_poly.type
_entity_poly.pdbx_seq_one_letter_code
_entity_poly.pdbx_strand_id
1 'polypeptide(L)'
;RLAGFFLDNLAMLAQHDAPIIAIATAPGRGAVGIVRVSGKNLGPLVQALCGRTLKPREATYLPLPDEAGVPIDHVLALHFPGPNSYTGEDVLELQAHGGTVVLQLIVARCLRVAATLSENNKPLLGGLRLAQPGEFTQRAFLNHKLDLAQAEAVADLIDASTEAAARGGSRSLAGAFSDEIHQLRDALIHLRMLVEATLDFPEEDIDFLKQADAQGQLNRLQHNLARVMAQTKQGALLREGIRVVIAGQPNAGKSSLLNA
;
A
#
# COMPACT_ATOMS: atom_id res chain seq x y z
N ARG A 1 -10.26 11.84 27.22
CA ARG A 1 -10.40 11.42 25.81
C ARG A 1 -9.11 11.65 25.01
N LEU A 2 -8.35 12.74 25.22
CA LEU A 2 -7.06 12.99 24.57
C LEU A 2 -5.96 11.99 24.99
N ALA A 3 -5.91 11.60 26.25
CA ALA A 3 -4.93 10.63 26.75
C ALA A 3 -5.14 9.22 26.16
N GLY A 4 -6.39 8.78 25.94
CA GLY A 4 -6.71 7.52 25.26
C GLY A 4 -6.25 7.53 23.80
N PHE A 5 -6.51 8.62 23.06
CA PHE A 5 -6.07 8.80 21.68
C PHE A 5 -4.53 8.78 21.55
N PHE A 6 -3.80 9.37 22.51
CA PHE A 6 -2.33 9.32 22.54
C PHE A 6 -1.78 7.93 22.88
N LEU A 7 -2.43 7.19 23.81
CA LEU A 7 -2.03 5.84 24.18
C LEU A 7 -2.30 4.84 23.04
N ASP A 8 -3.44 4.98 22.36
CA ASP A 8 -3.77 4.16 21.18
C ASP A 8 -2.80 4.43 20.01
N ASN A 9 -2.39 5.69 19.80
CA ASN A 9 -1.37 6.04 18.80
C ASN A 9 0.03 5.55 19.19
N LEU A 10 0.42 5.58 20.47
CA LEU A 10 1.68 5.01 20.93
C LEU A 10 1.72 3.48 20.83
N ALA A 11 0.62 2.80 21.12
CA ALA A 11 0.47 1.37 20.92
C ALA A 11 0.50 1.01 19.41
N MET A 12 -0.12 1.81 18.56
CA MET A 12 0.01 1.71 17.10
C MET A 12 1.46 1.88 16.63
N LEU A 13 2.17 2.90 17.12
CA LEU A 13 3.57 3.16 16.76
C LEU A 13 4.49 2.00 17.18
N ALA A 14 4.28 1.42 18.37
CA ALA A 14 5.04 0.24 18.81
C ALA A 14 4.73 -1.02 17.99
N GLN A 15 3.53 -1.15 17.41
CA GLN A 15 3.18 -2.23 16.50
C GLN A 15 3.80 -2.06 15.09
N HIS A 16 4.14 -0.85 14.68
CA HIS A 16 4.70 -0.58 13.35
C HIS A 16 6.11 -1.16 13.16
N ASP A 17 6.90 -1.30 14.21
CA ASP A 17 8.25 -1.86 14.13
C ASP A 17 8.28 -3.41 14.18
N ALA A 18 7.19 -4.06 14.60
CA ALA A 18 7.10 -5.51 14.65
C ALA A 18 7.03 -6.10 13.23
N PRO A 19 7.82 -7.15 12.89
CA PRO A 19 7.70 -7.80 11.59
C PRO A 19 6.31 -8.44 11.42
N ILE A 20 5.84 -8.48 10.18
CA ILE A 20 4.51 -8.96 9.83
C ILE A 20 4.55 -10.06 8.78
N ILE A 21 3.56 -10.94 8.82
CA ILE A 21 3.37 -12.02 7.86
C ILE A 21 1.89 -12.12 7.45
N ALA A 22 1.63 -12.40 6.18
CA ALA A 22 0.30 -12.74 5.70
C ALA A 22 0.35 -13.63 4.46
N ILE A 23 -0.79 -14.27 4.17
CA ILE A 23 -1.10 -14.79 2.85
C ILE A 23 -1.49 -13.59 1.98
N ALA A 24 -0.69 -13.29 0.95
CA ALA A 24 -0.83 -12.09 0.11
C ALA A 24 -1.77 -12.30 -1.10
N THR A 25 -2.15 -13.53 -1.40
CA THR A 25 -3.12 -13.88 -2.46
C THR A 25 -4.54 -13.91 -1.92
N ALA A 26 -5.53 -13.73 -2.80
CA ALA A 26 -6.93 -13.80 -2.44
C ALA A 26 -7.28 -15.16 -1.80
N PRO A 27 -8.24 -15.21 -0.84
CA PRO A 27 -8.66 -16.44 -0.23
C PRO A 27 -9.34 -17.38 -1.25
N GLY A 28 -9.11 -18.68 -1.09
CA GLY A 28 -9.67 -19.70 -1.97
C GLY A 28 -8.64 -20.73 -2.41
N ARG A 29 -9.00 -21.54 -3.42
CA ARG A 29 -8.11 -22.51 -4.04
C ARG A 29 -7.58 -21.95 -5.35
N GLY A 30 -6.28 -21.85 -5.49
CA GLY A 30 -5.59 -21.40 -6.70
C GLY A 30 -4.42 -22.30 -7.05
N ALA A 31 -3.86 -22.13 -8.24
CA ALA A 31 -2.63 -22.83 -8.61
C ALA A 31 -1.44 -22.34 -7.79
N VAL A 32 -1.40 -21.03 -7.49
CA VAL A 32 -0.32 -20.39 -6.73
C VAL A 32 -0.90 -19.60 -5.56
N GLY A 33 -0.22 -19.67 -4.42
CA GLY A 33 -0.47 -18.83 -3.25
C GLY A 33 0.85 -18.21 -2.77
N ILE A 34 0.79 -17.02 -2.22
CA ILE A 34 1.96 -16.27 -1.79
C ILE A 34 1.84 -15.96 -0.29
N VAL A 35 2.84 -16.38 0.49
CA VAL A 35 3.04 -15.92 1.85
C VAL A 35 4.12 -14.85 1.83
N ARG A 36 3.83 -13.69 2.41
CA ARG A 36 4.73 -12.54 2.46
C ARG A 36 5.07 -12.20 3.91
N VAL A 37 6.36 -11.99 4.16
CA VAL A 37 6.90 -11.48 5.42
C VAL A 37 7.52 -10.12 5.14
N SER A 38 7.30 -9.12 6.02
CA SER A 38 7.99 -7.83 5.99
C SER A 38 8.52 -7.48 7.37
N GLY A 39 9.71 -6.92 7.43
CA GLY A 39 10.33 -6.47 8.67
C GLY A 39 11.79 -6.13 8.49
N LYS A 40 12.40 -5.61 9.54
CA LYS A 40 13.83 -5.27 9.55
C LYS A 40 14.65 -6.54 9.75
N ASN A 41 15.72 -6.70 8.97
CA ASN A 41 16.71 -7.79 9.11
C ASN A 41 16.10 -9.21 9.03
N LEU A 42 15.51 -9.56 7.90
CA LEU A 42 14.96 -10.90 7.65
C LEU A 42 16.03 -11.97 7.37
N GLY A 43 17.30 -11.60 7.21
CA GLY A 43 18.40 -12.51 6.87
C GLY A 43 18.45 -13.79 7.70
N PRO A 44 18.41 -13.73 9.05
CA PRO A 44 18.42 -14.92 9.91
C PRO A 44 17.21 -15.84 9.68
N LEU A 45 16.01 -15.27 9.50
CA LEU A 45 14.80 -16.03 9.18
C LEU A 45 14.90 -16.70 7.82
N VAL A 46 15.40 -15.98 6.80
CA VAL A 46 15.60 -16.51 5.44
C VAL A 46 16.57 -17.68 5.47
N GLN A 47 17.69 -17.53 6.15
CA GLN A 47 18.69 -18.60 6.29
C GLN A 47 18.12 -19.85 6.98
N ALA A 48 17.32 -19.67 8.02
CA ALA A 48 16.75 -20.79 8.78
C ALA A 48 15.60 -21.49 8.01
N LEU A 49 14.79 -20.75 7.24
CA LEU A 49 13.71 -21.32 6.43
C LEU A 49 14.21 -22.00 5.16
N CYS A 50 15.18 -21.38 4.47
CA CYS A 50 15.64 -21.81 3.15
C CYS A 50 16.93 -22.65 3.20
N GLY A 51 17.54 -22.80 4.38
CA GLY A 51 18.83 -23.50 4.55
C GLY A 51 20.03 -22.76 3.95
N ARG A 52 19.82 -21.58 3.38
CA ARG A 52 20.84 -20.74 2.73
C ARG A 52 20.41 -19.30 2.60
N THR A 53 21.36 -18.41 2.36
CA THR A 53 21.07 -17.05 1.93
C THR A 53 20.50 -17.04 0.52
N LEU A 54 19.54 -16.17 0.25
CA LEU A 54 18.99 -15.97 -1.08
C LEU A 54 19.64 -14.75 -1.75
N LYS A 55 19.89 -14.85 -3.04
CA LYS A 55 20.30 -13.67 -3.81
C LYS A 55 19.14 -12.68 -3.90
N PRO A 56 19.41 -11.39 -3.69
CA PRO A 56 18.36 -10.37 -3.79
C PRO A 56 17.62 -10.41 -5.13
N ARG A 57 16.27 -10.46 -5.08
CA ARG A 57 15.36 -10.42 -6.23
C ARG A 57 15.54 -11.54 -7.25
N GLU A 58 16.19 -12.63 -6.87
CA GLU A 58 16.34 -13.83 -7.68
C GLU A 58 15.42 -14.92 -7.12
N ALA A 59 14.56 -15.47 -7.99
CA ALA A 59 13.68 -16.56 -7.62
C ALA A 59 14.48 -17.84 -7.40
N THR A 60 14.34 -18.43 -6.22
CA THR A 60 15.06 -19.65 -5.86
C THR A 60 14.04 -20.76 -5.57
N TYR A 61 14.04 -21.80 -6.37
CA TYR A 61 13.21 -23.00 -6.14
C TYR A 61 13.86 -23.91 -5.10
N LEU A 62 13.11 -24.23 -4.06
CA LEU A 62 13.57 -25.07 -2.96
C LEU A 62 12.41 -25.75 -2.21
N PRO A 63 12.67 -26.92 -1.57
CA PRO A 63 11.73 -27.50 -0.61
C PRO A 63 11.67 -26.64 0.64
N LEU A 64 10.46 -26.43 1.19
CA LEU A 64 10.25 -25.79 2.49
C LEU A 64 9.87 -26.87 3.51
N PRO A 65 10.81 -27.32 4.37
CA PRO A 65 10.56 -28.42 5.28
C PRO A 65 9.80 -27.96 6.55
N ASP A 66 9.04 -28.89 7.11
CA ASP A 66 8.50 -28.79 8.46
C ASP A 66 9.56 -29.04 9.55
N GLU A 67 9.15 -29.27 10.78
CA GLU A 67 10.04 -29.57 11.91
C GLU A 67 10.70 -30.95 11.87
N ALA A 68 10.03 -31.89 11.19
CA ALA A 68 10.55 -33.26 10.99
C ALA A 68 11.44 -33.38 9.75
N GLY A 69 11.63 -32.26 9.01
CA GLY A 69 12.41 -32.25 7.77
C GLY A 69 11.60 -32.69 6.53
N VAL A 70 10.31 -32.93 6.68
CA VAL A 70 9.43 -33.29 5.56
C VAL A 70 9.00 -32.03 4.82
N PRO A 71 9.12 -31.97 3.48
CA PRO A 71 8.67 -30.82 2.73
C PRO A 71 7.17 -30.54 2.90
N ILE A 72 6.80 -29.34 3.36
CA ILE A 72 5.42 -28.85 3.35
C ILE A 72 5.01 -28.64 1.89
N ASP A 73 5.90 -28.01 1.11
CA ASP A 73 5.76 -27.76 -0.31
C ASP A 73 7.11 -27.42 -0.94
N HIS A 74 7.16 -27.39 -2.28
CA HIS A 74 8.26 -26.80 -3.02
C HIS A 74 7.89 -25.39 -3.44
N VAL A 75 8.68 -24.40 -2.99
CA VAL A 75 8.36 -22.99 -3.12
C VAL A 75 9.35 -22.26 -4.03
N LEU A 76 8.91 -21.18 -4.66
CA LEU A 76 9.79 -20.15 -5.18
C LEU A 76 9.95 -19.08 -4.10
N ALA A 77 11.14 -18.99 -3.52
CA ALA A 77 11.48 -18.01 -2.51
C ALA A 77 12.15 -16.79 -3.16
N LEU A 78 11.69 -15.60 -2.82
CA LEU A 78 12.26 -14.32 -3.25
C LEU A 78 12.53 -13.44 -2.02
N HIS A 79 13.74 -12.92 -1.95
CA HIS A 79 14.14 -11.96 -0.93
C HIS A 79 14.39 -10.60 -1.53
N PHE A 80 13.74 -9.58 -0.98
CA PHE A 80 13.84 -8.17 -1.37
C PHE A 80 14.41 -7.38 -0.19
N PRO A 81 15.74 -7.16 -0.13
CA PRO A 81 16.33 -6.32 0.91
C PRO A 81 15.82 -4.87 0.82
N GLY A 82 15.56 -4.26 1.97
CA GLY A 82 15.28 -2.84 2.06
C GLY A 82 16.45 -1.97 1.57
N PRO A 83 16.18 -0.75 1.10
CA PRO A 83 14.87 -0.11 0.93
C PRO A 83 14.16 -0.49 -0.38
N ASN A 84 14.73 -1.38 -1.19
CA ASN A 84 14.26 -1.71 -2.53
C ASN A 84 13.24 -2.87 -2.52
N SER A 85 12.21 -2.74 -1.73
CA SER A 85 11.08 -3.66 -1.56
C SER A 85 9.76 -2.91 -1.62
N TYR A 86 8.64 -3.62 -1.54
CA TYR A 86 7.31 -3.00 -1.51
C TYR A 86 7.10 -2.11 -0.29
N THR A 87 7.45 -2.59 0.90
CA THR A 87 7.26 -1.87 2.17
C THR A 87 8.40 -0.91 2.51
N GLY A 88 9.54 -0.98 1.79
CA GLY A 88 10.77 -0.29 2.16
C GLY A 88 11.60 -1.00 3.25
N GLU A 89 11.05 -2.04 3.88
CA GLU A 89 11.76 -2.97 4.77
C GLU A 89 12.27 -4.18 3.98
N ASP A 90 12.95 -5.13 4.64
CA ASP A 90 13.19 -6.43 3.99
C ASP A 90 11.86 -7.14 3.77
N VAL A 91 11.70 -7.77 2.61
CA VAL A 91 10.53 -8.57 2.27
C VAL A 91 10.97 -9.95 1.80
N LEU A 92 10.36 -11.00 2.35
CA LEU A 92 10.45 -12.37 1.88
C LEU A 92 9.10 -12.80 1.31
N GLU A 93 9.09 -13.29 0.08
CA GLU A 93 7.95 -13.96 -0.52
C GLU A 93 8.24 -15.44 -0.74
N LEU A 94 7.29 -16.28 -0.31
CA LEU A 94 7.26 -17.71 -0.52
C LEU A 94 6.05 -18.02 -1.41
N GLN A 95 6.30 -18.30 -2.67
CA GLN A 95 5.27 -18.67 -3.64
C GLN A 95 5.15 -20.19 -3.64
N ALA A 96 4.02 -20.68 -3.21
CA ALA A 96 3.70 -22.10 -3.03
C ALA A 96 2.45 -22.49 -3.84
N HIS A 97 2.03 -23.75 -3.79
CA HIS A 97 0.72 -24.13 -4.30
C HIS A 97 -0.38 -23.44 -3.47
N GLY A 98 -1.43 -22.95 -4.16
CA GLY A 98 -2.48 -22.10 -3.60
C GLY A 98 -3.55 -22.86 -2.80
N GLY A 99 -3.20 -23.97 -2.17
CA GLY A 99 -4.07 -24.67 -1.23
C GLY A 99 -4.12 -23.96 0.12
N THR A 100 -5.32 -23.67 0.65
CA THR A 100 -5.49 -22.94 1.91
C THR A 100 -4.70 -23.56 3.06
N VAL A 101 -4.72 -24.89 3.17
CA VAL A 101 -4.00 -25.62 4.24
C VAL A 101 -2.48 -25.49 4.08
N VAL A 102 -1.96 -25.60 2.85
CA VAL A 102 -0.53 -25.46 2.56
C VAL A 102 -0.05 -24.08 2.98
N LEU A 103 -0.76 -23.01 2.58
CA LEU A 103 -0.40 -21.66 2.93
C LEU A 103 -0.44 -21.38 4.44
N GLN A 104 -1.44 -21.96 5.15
CA GLN A 104 -1.51 -21.88 6.61
C GLN A 104 -0.35 -22.61 7.29
N LEU A 105 0.07 -23.78 6.78
CA LEU A 105 1.24 -24.51 7.28
C LEU A 105 2.53 -23.69 7.09
N ILE A 106 2.67 -23.03 5.93
CA ILE A 106 3.82 -22.15 5.65
C ILE A 106 3.84 -20.96 6.62
N VAL A 107 2.70 -20.28 6.84
CA VAL A 107 2.59 -19.19 7.84
C VAL A 107 2.98 -19.69 9.24
N ALA A 108 2.41 -20.83 9.68
CA ALA A 108 2.74 -21.41 10.97
C ALA A 108 4.23 -21.78 11.08
N ARG A 109 4.85 -22.29 10.01
CA ARG A 109 6.27 -22.60 9.94
C ARG A 109 7.12 -21.33 10.10
N CYS A 110 6.79 -20.27 9.38
CA CYS A 110 7.48 -18.97 9.50
C CYS A 110 7.42 -18.42 10.93
N LEU A 111 6.25 -18.43 11.56
CA LEU A 111 6.06 -17.95 12.93
C LEU A 111 6.91 -18.76 13.94
N ARG A 112 6.94 -20.08 13.80
CA ARG A 112 7.73 -20.95 14.67
C ARG A 112 9.22 -20.73 14.49
N VAL A 113 9.71 -20.68 13.25
CA VAL A 113 11.13 -20.44 12.96
C VAL A 113 11.55 -19.05 13.46
N ALA A 114 10.70 -18.04 13.29
CA ALA A 114 10.97 -16.69 13.80
C ALA A 114 11.16 -16.66 15.32
N ALA A 115 10.44 -17.50 16.07
CA ALA A 115 10.52 -17.63 17.52
C ALA A 115 11.71 -18.47 18.01
N THR A 116 12.39 -19.23 17.13
CA THR A 116 13.56 -20.03 17.48
C THR A 116 14.68 -19.15 17.99
N LEU A 117 15.32 -19.54 19.09
CA LEU A 117 16.43 -18.79 19.66
C LEU A 117 17.70 -18.99 18.87
N SER A 118 18.39 -17.91 18.58
CA SER A 118 19.75 -17.89 18.03
C SER A 118 20.77 -18.24 19.10
N GLU A 119 22.03 -18.40 18.71
CA GLU A 119 23.16 -18.63 19.64
C GLU A 119 23.26 -17.55 20.74
N ASN A 120 22.81 -16.35 20.49
CA ASN A 120 22.77 -15.23 21.43
C ASN A 120 21.52 -15.21 22.32
N ASN A 121 20.76 -16.31 22.39
CA ASN A 121 19.52 -16.46 23.16
C ASN A 121 18.45 -15.40 22.83
N LYS A 122 18.42 -14.92 21.57
CA LYS A 122 17.39 -14.01 21.05
C LYS A 122 16.64 -14.70 19.91
N PRO A 123 15.33 -14.43 19.75
CA PRO A 123 14.57 -14.94 18.61
C PRO A 123 15.22 -14.55 17.28
N LEU A 124 15.18 -15.42 16.28
CA LEU A 124 15.69 -15.15 14.93
C LEU A 124 14.99 -13.93 14.31
N LEU A 125 13.70 -13.78 14.57
CA LEU A 125 12.92 -12.59 14.21
C LEU A 125 11.85 -12.34 15.29
N GLY A 126 12.22 -11.56 16.32
CA GLY A 126 11.35 -11.29 17.46
C GLY A 126 10.12 -10.50 17.07
N GLY A 127 8.96 -10.88 17.64
CA GLY A 127 7.72 -10.14 17.48
C GLY A 127 7.01 -10.35 16.13
N LEU A 128 7.40 -11.34 15.32
CA LEU A 128 6.70 -11.66 14.07
C LEU A 128 5.23 -12.01 14.38
N ARG A 129 4.31 -11.29 13.74
CA ARG A 129 2.87 -11.44 13.92
C ARG A 129 2.12 -11.43 12.60
N LEU A 130 0.87 -11.86 12.63
CA LEU A 130 -0.01 -11.69 11.47
C LEU A 130 -0.22 -10.20 11.16
N ALA A 131 -0.18 -9.87 9.88
CA ALA A 131 -0.47 -8.53 9.40
C ALA A 131 -1.96 -8.22 9.54
N GLN A 132 -2.27 -6.95 9.81
CA GLN A 132 -3.63 -6.43 9.68
C GLN A 132 -3.96 -6.17 8.19
N PRO A 133 -5.25 -6.16 7.81
CA PRO A 133 -5.65 -5.78 6.46
C PRO A 133 -5.06 -4.43 6.04
N GLY A 134 -4.42 -4.39 4.87
CA GLY A 134 -3.79 -3.17 4.33
C GLY A 134 -2.44 -2.79 4.95
N GLU A 135 -1.94 -3.51 5.97
CA GLU A 135 -0.74 -3.11 6.71
C GLU A 135 0.55 -3.04 5.85
N PHE A 136 0.71 -3.91 4.86
CA PHE A 136 1.85 -3.82 3.93
C PHE A 136 1.86 -2.51 3.15
N THR A 137 0.70 -2.07 2.65
CA THR A 137 0.55 -0.79 1.94
C THR A 137 0.70 0.39 2.88
N GLN A 138 0.19 0.30 4.11
CA GLN A 138 0.40 1.30 5.14
C GLN A 138 1.89 1.50 5.44
N ARG A 139 2.68 0.41 5.56
CA ARG A 139 4.14 0.49 5.74
C ARG A 139 4.83 1.11 4.53
N ALA A 140 4.40 0.77 3.32
CA ALA A 140 4.91 1.38 2.11
C ALA A 140 4.72 2.91 2.12
N PHE A 141 3.55 3.38 2.57
CA PHE A 141 3.28 4.81 2.76
C PHE A 141 4.18 5.43 3.84
N LEU A 142 4.26 4.82 5.03
CA LEU A 142 5.06 5.34 6.15
C LEU A 142 6.57 5.36 5.82
N ASN A 143 7.05 4.43 5.01
CA ASN A 143 8.43 4.35 4.55
C ASN A 143 8.66 5.13 3.24
N HIS A 144 7.75 6.03 2.86
CA HIS A 144 7.86 6.90 1.68
C HIS A 144 8.07 6.16 0.36
N LYS A 145 7.56 4.93 0.24
CA LYS A 145 7.55 4.15 -1.02
C LYS A 145 6.35 4.53 -1.89
N LEU A 146 5.25 4.88 -1.26
CA LEU A 146 4.02 5.35 -1.87
C LEU A 146 3.58 6.62 -1.15
N ASP A 147 2.93 7.54 -1.86
CA ASP A 147 2.15 8.59 -1.23
C ASP A 147 0.73 8.11 -0.89
N LEU A 148 -0.07 8.96 -0.23
CA LEU A 148 -1.41 8.58 0.21
C LEU A 148 -2.33 8.22 -0.97
N ALA A 149 -2.27 8.99 -2.06
CA ALA A 149 -3.10 8.73 -3.23
C ALA A 149 -2.73 7.41 -3.92
N GLN A 150 -1.44 7.10 -4.00
CA GLN A 150 -0.93 5.82 -4.50
C GLN A 150 -1.32 4.65 -3.58
N ALA A 151 -1.27 4.84 -2.25
CA ALA A 151 -1.68 3.82 -1.29
C ALA A 151 -3.19 3.50 -1.40
N GLU A 152 -4.04 4.51 -1.57
CA GLU A 152 -5.48 4.32 -1.85
C GLU A 152 -5.71 3.66 -3.20
N ALA A 153 -4.93 4.03 -4.23
CA ALA A 153 -5.05 3.44 -5.57
C ALA A 153 -4.75 1.94 -5.61
N VAL A 154 -3.93 1.40 -4.69
CA VAL A 154 -3.74 -0.05 -4.55
C VAL A 154 -5.05 -0.75 -4.19
N ALA A 155 -5.81 -0.22 -3.23
CA ALA A 155 -7.11 -0.77 -2.86
C ALA A 155 -8.12 -0.63 -4.01
N ASP A 156 -8.18 0.53 -4.65
CA ASP A 156 -9.05 0.78 -5.80
C ASP A 156 -8.79 -0.18 -6.96
N LEU A 157 -7.52 -0.49 -7.21
CA LEU A 157 -7.13 -1.43 -8.26
C LEU A 157 -7.53 -2.87 -7.96
N ILE A 158 -7.45 -3.28 -6.68
CA ILE A 158 -7.85 -4.62 -6.22
C ILE A 158 -9.38 -4.77 -6.29
N ASP A 159 -10.13 -3.73 -5.91
CA ASP A 159 -11.60 -3.74 -5.85
C ASP A 159 -12.26 -3.38 -7.20
N ALA A 160 -11.46 -3.07 -8.22
CA ALA A 160 -11.96 -2.64 -9.51
C ALA A 160 -12.83 -3.72 -10.20
N SER A 161 -14.10 -3.41 -10.41
CA SER A 161 -15.07 -4.28 -11.08
C SER A 161 -15.25 -3.98 -12.58
N THR A 162 -14.64 -2.89 -13.09
CA THR A 162 -14.71 -2.46 -14.49
C THR A 162 -13.33 -2.12 -15.03
N GLU A 163 -13.14 -2.24 -16.35
CA GLU A 163 -11.90 -1.84 -17.02
C GLU A 163 -11.57 -0.36 -16.77
N ALA A 164 -12.58 0.51 -16.78
CA ALA A 164 -12.40 1.94 -16.53
C ALA A 164 -11.88 2.21 -15.11
N ALA A 165 -12.42 1.51 -14.09
CA ALA A 165 -11.97 1.60 -12.71
C ALA A 165 -10.51 1.10 -12.57
N ALA A 166 -10.20 -0.07 -13.15
CA ALA A 166 -8.85 -0.63 -13.12
C ALA A 166 -7.81 0.30 -13.79
N ARG A 167 -8.13 0.87 -14.95
CA ARG A 167 -7.28 1.85 -15.63
C ARG A 167 -7.12 3.14 -14.83
N GLY A 168 -8.18 3.58 -14.12
CA GLY A 168 -8.15 4.72 -13.21
C GLY A 168 -7.19 4.48 -12.03
N GLY A 169 -7.36 3.37 -11.32
CA GLY A 169 -6.48 2.94 -10.22
C GLY A 169 -5.02 2.81 -10.66
N SER A 170 -4.78 2.19 -11.82
CA SER A 170 -3.42 2.04 -12.37
C SER A 170 -2.75 3.39 -12.64
N ARG A 171 -3.47 4.37 -13.22
CA ARG A 171 -2.93 5.72 -13.45
C ARG A 171 -2.64 6.45 -12.13
N SER A 172 -3.54 6.33 -11.15
CA SER A 172 -3.34 6.93 -9.83
C SER A 172 -2.13 6.31 -9.13
N LEU A 173 -1.99 4.98 -9.17
CA LEU A 173 -0.83 4.26 -8.63
C LEU A 173 0.49 4.68 -9.34
N ALA A 174 0.45 4.97 -10.63
CA ALA A 174 1.59 5.52 -11.38
C ALA A 174 1.95 6.97 -11.01
N GLY A 175 1.19 7.64 -10.14
CA GLY A 175 1.47 8.97 -9.64
C GLY A 175 0.77 10.12 -10.38
N ALA A 176 -0.07 9.84 -11.39
CA ALA A 176 -0.68 10.90 -12.20
C ALA A 176 -1.50 11.91 -11.36
N PHE A 177 -2.22 11.46 -10.34
CA PHE A 177 -2.95 12.35 -9.44
C PHE A 177 -2.00 13.13 -8.52
N SER A 178 -0.98 12.48 -8.00
CA SER A 178 0.04 13.10 -7.15
C SER A 178 0.79 14.22 -7.88
N ASP A 179 1.14 14.01 -9.14
CA ASP A 179 1.80 15.02 -9.98
C ASP A 179 0.93 16.27 -10.17
N GLU A 180 -0.37 16.11 -10.40
CA GLU A 180 -1.33 17.23 -10.50
C GLU A 180 -1.40 18.03 -9.17
N ILE A 181 -1.44 17.34 -8.04
CA ILE A 181 -1.45 17.98 -6.71
C ILE A 181 -0.12 18.69 -6.42
N HIS A 182 1.01 18.07 -6.76
CA HIS A 182 2.33 18.68 -6.60
C HIS A 182 2.46 19.96 -7.44
N GLN A 183 2.00 19.95 -8.69
CA GLN A 183 1.99 21.16 -9.55
C GLN A 183 1.13 22.27 -8.95
N LEU A 184 -0.06 21.96 -8.42
CA LEU A 184 -0.90 22.95 -7.72
C LEU A 184 -0.20 23.50 -6.47
N ARG A 185 0.41 22.65 -5.66
CA ARG A 185 1.18 23.04 -4.47
C ARG A 185 2.33 23.98 -4.82
N ASP A 186 3.13 23.61 -5.80
CA ASP A 186 4.34 24.36 -6.17
C ASP A 186 3.97 25.72 -6.77
N ALA A 187 2.90 25.78 -7.58
CA ALA A 187 2.38 27.04 -8.09
C ALA A 187 1.80 27.95 -6.98
N LEU A 188 1.15 27.35 -5.95
CA LEU A 188 0.67 28.09 -4.79
C LEU A 188 1.83 28.62 -3.92
N ILE A 189 2.86 27.81 -3.71
CA ILE A 189 4.08 28.24 -3.00
C ILE A 189 4.73 29.40 -3.74
N HIS A 190 4.87 29.33 -5.06
CA HIS A 190 5.42 30.40 -5.87
C HIS A 190 4.61 31.69 -5.73
N LEU A 191 3.29 31.62 -5.83
CA LEU A 191 2.41 32.79 -5.67
C LEU A 191 2.54 33.37 -4.25
N ARG A 192 2.62 32.54 -3.22
CA ARG A 192 2.83 32.97 -1.83
C ARG A 192 4.14 33.72 -1.68
N MET A 193 5.24 33.20 -2.24
CA MET A 193 6.55 33.88 -2.20
C MET A 193 6.50 35.27 -2.83
N LEU A 194 5.79 35.45 -3.95
CA LEU A 194 5.61 36.74 -4.59
C LEU A 194 4.87 37.74 -3.69
N VAL A 195 3.84 37.29 -2.99
CA VAL A 195 3.07 38.13 -2.05
C VAL A 195 3.92 38.48 -0.83
N GLU A 196 4.63 37.50 -0.24
CA GLU A 196 5.53 37.72 0.90
C GLU A 196 6.65 38.71 0.55
N ALA A 197 7.28 38.57 -0.62
CA ALA A 197 8.33 39.52 -1.08
C ALA A 197 7.82 40.99 -1.19
N THR A 198 6.56 41.16 -1.62
CA THR A 198 5.95 42.51 -1.69
C THR A 198 5.71 43.12 -0.31
N LEU A 199 5.43 42.28 0.70
CA LEU A 199 5.22 42.71 2.08
C LEU A 199 6.55 43.01 2.80
N ASP A 200 7.60 42.26 2.47
CA ASP A 200 8.93 42.41 3.09
C ASP A 200 9.71 43.63 2.54
N PHE A 201 9.40 44.05 1.31
CA PHE A 201 10.08 45.18 0.65
C PHE A 201 9.10 46.28 0.19
N PRO A 202 8.37 46.91 1.13
CA PRO A 202 7.33 47.90 0.80
C PRO A 202 7.88 49.22 0.23
N GLU A 203 9.17 49.46 0.37
CA GLU A 203 9.83 50.72 -0.08
C GLU A 203 10.34 50.66 -1.54
N GLU A 204 10.23 49.48 -2.21
CA GLU A 204 10.61 49.39 -3.61
C GLU A 204 9.48 49.91 -4.52
N ASP A 205 9.80 50.86 -5.42
CA ASP A 205 8.86 51.41 -6.42
C ASP A 205 8.35 50.39 -7.46
N ILE A 206 8.70 49.12 -7.30
CA ILE A 206 8.37 48.02 -8.23
C ILE A 206 7.15 47.30 -7.73
N ASP A 207 6.04 47.35 -8.47
CA ASP A 207 4.85 46.54 -8.22
C ASP A 207 5.14 45.10 -8.68
N PHE A 208 5.80 44.33 -7.84
CA PHE A 208 6.15 42.90 -8.10
C PHE A 208 4.90 42.05 -8.43
N LEU A 209 3.76 42.36 -7.82
CA LEU A 209 2.51 41.62 -8.05
C LEU A 209 1.98 41.83 -9.47
N LYS A 210 2.09 43.06 -10.00
CA LYS A 210 1.73 43.36 -11.39
C LYS A 210 2.71 42.80 -12.39
N GLN A 211 4.02 42.96 -12.15
CA GLN A 211 5.04 42.43 -13.05
C GLN A 211 4.95 40.88 -13.17
N ALA A 212 4.69 40.18 -12.08
CA ALA A 212 4.59 38.76 -12.04
C ALA A 212 3.20 38.23 -12.44
N ASP A 213 2.24 39.11 -12.81
CA ASP A 213 0.86 38.72 -13.11
C ASP A 213 0.23 37.82 -11.99
N ALA A 214 0.37 38.28 -10.73
CA ALA A 214 -0.09 37.50 -9.57
C ALA A 214 -1.59 37.17 -9.64
N GLN A 215 -2.43 38.09 -10.11
CA GLN A 215 -3.86 37.85 -10.31
C GLN A 215 -4.12 36.78 -11.38
N GLY A 216 -3.40 36.81 -12.49
CA GLY A 216 -3.49 35.78 -13.53
C GLY A 216 -3.00 34.42 -13.04
N GLN A 217 -1.94 34.39 -12.21
CA GLN A 217 -1.48 33.15 -11.56
C GLN A 217 -2.56 32.58 -10.63
N LEU A 218 -3.20 33.41 -9.80
CA LEU A 218 -4.29 32.98 -8.92
C LEU A 218 -5.48 32.42 -9.71
N ASN A 219 -5.85 33.09 -10.79
CA ASN A 219 -6.96 32.65 -11.65
C ASN A 219 -6.65 31.28 -12.30
N ARG A 220 -5.41 31.07 -12.75
CA ARG A 220 -4.93 29.79 -13.30
C ARG A 220 -4.98 28.68 -12.24
N LEU A 221 -4.52 28.97 -11.00
CA LEU A 221 -4.58 28.04 -9.87
C LEU A 221 -6.04 27.64 -9.56
N GLN A 222 -6.97 28.60 -9.47
CA GLN A 222 -8.37 28.33 -9.22
C GLN A 222 -9.00 27.48 -10.32
N HIS A 223 -8.68 27.75 -11.59
CA HIS A 223 -9.16 26.97 -12.71
C HIS A 223 -8.64 25.51 -12.66
N ASN A 224 -7.35 25.35 -12.42
CA ASN A 224 -6.73 24.02 -12.30
C ASN A 224 -7.30 23.24 -11.12
N LEU A 225 -7.50 23.86 -9.97
CA LEU A 225 -8.12 23.25 -8.80
C LEU A 225 -9.55 22.79 -9.12
N ALA A 226 -10.34 23.63 -9.77
CA ALA A 226 -11.72 23.28 -10.16
C ALA A 226 -11.75 22.09 -11.13
N ARG A 227 -10.80 22.03 -12.09
CA ARG A 227 -10.63 20.90 -13.01
C ARG A 227 -10.31 19.60 -12.25
N VAL A 228 -9.32 19.63 -11.35
CA VAL A 228 -8.93 18.47 -10.54
C VAL A 228 -10.10 18.00 -9.67
N MET A 229 -10.83 18.91 -9.03
CA MET A 229 -12.01 18.57 -8.22
C MET A 229 -13.12 17.91 -9.05
N ALA A 230 -13.36 18.38 -10.28
CA ALA A 230 -14.35 17.80 -11.18
C ALA A 230 -13.95 16.36 -11.59
N GLN A 231 -12.67 16.15 -11.92
CA GLN A 231 -12.14 14.83 -12.25
C GLN A 231 -12.21 13.86 -11.07
N THR A 232 -11.91 14.32 -9.85
CA THR A 232 -12.00 13.51 -8.63
C THR A 232 -13.43 13.07 -8.36
N LYS A 233 -14.42 13.95 -8.51
CA LYS A 233 -15.85 13.59 -8.37
C LYS A 233 -16.27 12.52 -9.38
N GLN A 234 -15.83 12.63 -10.63
CA GLN A 234 -16.12 11.63 -11.65
C GLN A 234 -15.42 10.29 -11.34
N GLY A 235 -14.18 10.32 -10.85
CA GLY A 235 -13.44 9.14 -10.40
C GLY A 235 -14.13 8.42 -9.23
N ALA A 236 -14.65 9.17 -8.25
CA ALA A 236 -15.39 8.61 -7.12
C ALA A 236 -16.66 7.86 -7.56
N LEU A 237 -17.41 8.40 -8.54
CA LEU A 237 -18.57 7.71 -9.12
C LEU A 237 -18.21 6.40 -9.83
N LEU A 238 -17.05 6.35 -10.50
CA LEU A 238 -16.57 5.13 -11.15
C LEU A 238 -16.11 4.08 -10.12
N ARG A 239 -15.60 4.51 -8.98
CA ARG A 239 -15.17 3.65 -7.87
C ARG A 239 -16.35 3.06 -7.10
N GLU A 240 -17.30 3.92 -6.66
CA GLU A 240 -18.41 3.50 -5.83
C GLU A 240 -19.50 2.77 -6.63
N GLY A 241 -19.51 2.94 -7.94
CA GLY A 241 -20.59 2.47 -8.82
C GLY A 241 -21.90 3.21 -8.57
N ILE A 242 -22.92 2.82 -9.31
CA ILE A 242 -24.27 3.33 -9.14
C ILE A 242 -25.09 2.27 -8.39
N ARG A 243 -25.64 2.63 -7.24
CA ARG A 243 -26.61 1.78 -6.54
C ARG A 243 -27.98 1.99 -7.14
N VAL A 244 -28.48 1.00 -7.88
CA VAL A 244 -29.81 1.01 -8.44
C VAL A 244 -30.75 0.20 -7.54
N VAL A 245 -31.83 0.84 -7.06
CA VAL A 245 -32.87 0.16 -6.29
C VAL A 245 -34.10 -0.01 -7.18
N ILE A 246 -34.48 -1.27 -7.41
CA ILE A 246 -35.70 -1.60 -8.13
C ILE A 246 -36.83 -1.77 -7.09
N ALA A 247 -37.71 -0.79 -7.00
CA ALA A 247 -38.86 -0.80 -6.09
C ALA A 247 -40.16 -1.07 -6.88
N GLY A 248 -41.09 -1.80 -6.26
CA GLY A 248 -42.40 -2.07 -6.85
C GLY A 248 -43.16 -3.16 -6.08
N GLN A 249 -44.44 -3.33 -6.37
CA GLN A 249 -45.30 -4.34 -5.73
C GLN A 249 -44.75 -5.78 -5.90
N PRO A 250 -45.08 -6.72 -5.02
CA PRO A 250 -44.76 -8.14 -5.23
C PRO A 250 -45.25 -8.60 -6.63
N ASN A 251 -44.47 -9.47 -7.27
CA ASN A 251 -44.77 -10.03 -8.61
C ASN A 251 -44.82 -9.06 -9.78
N ALA A 252 -44.30 -7.82 -9.64
CA ALA A 252 -44.23 -6.83 -10.71
C ALA A 252 -43.04 -7.05 -11.71
N GLY A 253 -42.42 -8.25 -11.74
CA GLY A 253 -41.36 -8.55 -12.70
C GLY A 253 -39.97 -8.05 -12.32
N LYS A 254 -39.74 -7.57 -11.07
CA LYS A 254 -38.43 -7.02 -10.64
C LYS A 254 -37.28 -8.01 -10.81
N SER A 255 -37.50 -9.26 -10.44
CA SER A 255 -36.48 -10.32 -10.56
C SER A 255 -36.25 -10.71 -12.03
N SER A 256 -37.25 -10.63 -12.88
CA SER A 256 -37.10 -10.86 -14.32
C SER A 256 -36.28 -9.77 -15.00
N LEU A 257 -36.44 -8.51 -14.57
CA LEU A 257 -35.65 -7.38 -15.07
C LEU A 257 -34.17 -7.47 -14.61
N LEU A 258 -33.92 -8.04 -13.45
CA LEU A 258 -32.57 -8.17 -12.88
C LEU A 258 -31.78 -9.32 -13.52
N ASN A 259 -32.49 -10.32 -14.09
CA ASN A 259 -31.93 -11.53 -14.69
C ASN A 259 -31.97 -11.50 -16.24
N ALA A 260 -32.42 -10.41 -16.86
CA ALA A 260 -32.39 -10.18 -18.28
C ALA A 260 -31.15 -9.43 -18.72
#